data_a3c3b952db1eed103a2651e14f34e529
#
_entry.id   a3c3b952db1eed103a2651e14f34e529
#
_cell.length_a   1.000
_cell.length_b   1.000
_cell.length_c   1.000
_cell.angle_alpha   90.00
_cell.angle_beta   90.00
_cell.angle_gamma   90.00
#
_symmetry.space_group_name_H-M   'P 1'
#
loop_
_entity.id
_entity.type
_entity.pdbx_description
1 polymer ?
#
loop_
_entity_poly.entity_id
_entity_poly.type
_entity_poly.pdbx_seq_one_letter_code
_entity_poly.pdbx_strand_id
1 'polypeptide(L)'
;VNKKCIESLIKAGTFSEFPETRATLLASFELITDTIQSYYKKGMNGQVSMFDLGNTEEDQNNLNEVKYNYKELPEMSEKELLSMEKEMLGIYVSGHPLEKIKNQIIATTNISSAQMKEIDEINSISEDEENSDIRVKERNRFVDGQEVKIAGIITSVKKKYTKNNKIMAFITLEDLYGSAEIIVFEPTYLKAQNILVEENIVIIDGRLSVREDDATKIVAREIRNFGENKPKMLILNITNTSEEQKAKLRGAIKFFNGEQNNISVAIKIGEDLKSCGAIYLTDEILKVFEDIIGKENCHQGRSLVTIFYIIV
;
A
#
# COMPACT_ATOMS: atom_id res chain seq x y z
N VAL A 1 -32.25 -14.29 -7.67
CA VAL A 1 -31.02 -13.49 -7.58
C VAL A 1 -29.94 -14.20 -8.39
N ASN A 2 -29.15 -13.48 -9.18
CA ASN A 2 -28.09 -14.05 -10.00
C ASN A 2 -26.87 -14.35 -9.12
N LYS A 3 -26.20 -15.49 -9.33
CA LYS A 3 -24.96 -15.88 -8.64
C LYS A 3 -23.91 -14.77 -8.66
N LYS A 4 -23.72 -14.11 -9.82
CA LYS A 4 -22.80 -12.99 -9.97
C LYS A 4 -23.13 -11.80 -9.07
N CYS A 5 -24.43 -11.55 -8.82
CA CYS A 5 -24.87 -10.51 -7.89
C CYS A 5 -24.50 -10.85 -6.45
N ILE A 6 -24.71 -12.13 -6.05
CA ILE A 6 -24.33 -12.60 -4.70
C ILE A 6 -22.82 -12.51 -4.51
N GLU A 7 -22.03 -12.95 -5.48
CA GLU A 7 -20.57 -12.85 -5.48
C GLU A 7 -20.12 -11.40 -5.28
N SER A 8 -20.69 -10.46 -6.06
CA SER A 8 -20.37 -9.05 -5.94
C SER A 8 -20.73 -8.47 -4.56
N LEU A 9 -21.86 -8.87 -3.97
CA LEU A 9 -22.25 -8.45 -2.63
C LEU A 9 -21.31 -9.02 -1.55
N ILE A 10 -20.88 -10.28 -1.68
CA ILE A 10 -19.90 -10.87 -0.77
C ILE A 10 -18.57 -10.11 -0.87
N LYS A 11 -18.06 -9.88 -2.09
CA LYS A 11 -16.83 -9.12 -2.33
C LYS A 11 -16.90 -7.70 -1.79
N ALA A 12 -18.06 -7.05 -1.91
CA ALA A 12 -18.32 -5.72 -1.36
C ALA A 12 -18.37 -5.66 0.16
N GLY A 13 -18.40 -6.82 0.86
CA GLY A 13 -18.47 -6.87 2.32
C GLY A 13 -19.87 -6.69 2.90
N THR A 14 -20.93 -6.84 2.10
CA THR A 14 -22.33 -6.66 2.55
C THR A 14 -22.72 -7.64 3.66
N PHE A 15 -22.06 -8.79 3.72
CA PHE A 15 -22.31 -9.85 4.71
C PHE A 15 -21.31 -9.87 5.87
N SER A 16 -20.60 -8.78 6.12
CA SER A 16 -19.57 -8.72 7.17
C SER A 16 -20.10 -8.86 8.60
N GLU A 17 -21.42 -8.78 8.81
CA GLU A 17 -22.05 -9.04 10.11
C GLU A 17 -22.33 -10.52 10.36
N PHE A 18 -22.18 -11.38 9.34
CA PHE A 18 -22.29 -12.82 9.53
C PHE A 18 -21.04 -13.37 10.21
N PRO A 19 -21.16 -14.49 10.96
CA PRO A 19 -20.03 -15.09 11.64
C PRO A 19 -19.02 -15.71 10.67
N GLU A 20 -19.46 -16.05 9.44
CA GLU A 20 -18.63 -16.65 8.42
C GLU A 20 -17.70 -15.61 7.77
N THR A 21 -16.46 -16.03 7.53
CA THR A 21 -15.47 -15.22 6.82
C THR A 21 -15.88 -14.98 5.36
N ARG A 22 -15.42 -13.89 4.77
CA ARG A 22 -15.66 -13.57 3.35
C ARG A 22 -15.12 -14.68 2.44
N ALA A 23 -13.98 -15.28 2.81
CA ALA A 23 -13.39 -16.44 2.14
C ALA A 23 -14.33 -17.66 2.15
N THR A 24 -14.93 -17.97 3.31
CA THR A 24 -15.91 -19.05 3.46
C THR A 24 -17.15 -18.81 2.60
N LEU A 25 -17.68 -17.59 2.65
CA LEU A 25 -18.86 -17.20 1.87
C LEU A 25 -18.61 -17.35 0.36
N LEU A 26 -17.44 -16.87 -0.15
CA LEU A 26 -17.07 -17.00 -1.56
C LEU A 26 -16.88 -18.45 -2.00
N ALA A 27 -16.37 -19.31 -1.13
CA ALA A 27 -16.18 -20.72 -1.45
C ALA A 27 -17.48 -21.55 -1.43
N SER A 28 -18.52 -21.09 -0.70
CA SER A 28 -19.73 -21.87 -0.44
C SER A 28 -21.00 -21.36 -1.13
N PHE A 29 -21.07 -20.08 -1.53
CA PHE A 29 -22.31 -19.47 -2.01
C PHE A 29 -22.90 -20.17 -3.26
N GLU A 30 -22.08 -20.70 -4.16
CA GLU A 30 -22.57 -21.40 -5.34
C GLU A 30 -23.31 -22.70 -4.96
N LEU A 31 -22.71 -23.49 -4.07
CA LEU A 31 -23.33 -24.72 -3.57
C LEU A 31 -24.64 -24.43 -2.85
N ILE A 32 -24.66 -23.41 -2.01
CA ILE A 32 -25.84 -22.97 -1.25
C ILE A 32 -26.96 -22.55 -2.21
N THR A 33 -26.63 -21.69 -3.18
CA THR A 33 -27.63 -21.20 -4.15
C THR A 33 -28.19 -22.32 -5.03
N ASP A 34 -27.37 -23.27 -5.48
CA ASP A 34 -27.82 -24.40 -6.29
C ASP A 34 -28.74 -25.35 -5.48
N THR A 35 -28.39 -25.57 -4.22
CA THR A 35 -29.22 -26.39 -3.32
C THR A 35 -30.58 -25.74 -3.10
N ILE A 36 -30.61 -24.44 -2.81
CA ILE A 36 -31.85 -23.68 -2.63
C ILE A 36 -32.70 -23.69 -3.91
N GLN A 37 -32.09 -23.45 -5.07
CA GLN A 37 -32.81 -23.47 -6.35
C GLN A 37 -33.39 -24.86 -6.67
N SER A 38 -32.65 -25.92 -6.40
CA SER A 38 -33.11 -27.29 -6.61
C SER A 38 -34.29 -27.62 -5.69
N TYR A 39 -34.24 -27.14 -4.45
CA TYR A 39 -35.34 -27.30 -3.49
C TYR A 39 -36.61 -26.58 -3.96
N TYR A 40 -36.50 -25.31 -4.36
CA TYR A 40 -37.67 -24.56 -4.88
C TYR A 40 -38.26 -25.18 -6.15
N LYS A 41 -37.41 -25.68 -7.08
CA LYS A 41 -37.88 -26.35 -8.28
C LYS A 41 -38.65 -27.63 -7.97
N LYS A 42 -38.24 -28.41 -6.97
CA LYS A 42 -38.98 -29.61 -6.51
C LYS A 42 -40.31 -29.23 -5.91
N GLY A 43 -40.40 -28.21 -5.08
CA GLY A 43 -41.63 -27.72 -4.47
C GLY A 43 -42.62 -27.15 -5.49
N MET A 44 -42.17 -26.46 -6.55
CA MET A 44 -43.05 -25.87 -7.56
C MET A 44 -43.62 -26.94 -8.54
N ASN A 45 -42.95 -28.06 -8.75
CA ASN A 45 -43.44 -29.13 -9.65
C ASN A 45 -44.50 -30.02 -9.03
N GLY A 46 -44.97 -29.76 -7.81
CA GLY A 46 -46.04 -30.55 -7.19
C GLY A 46 -45.73 -32.04 -6.98
N GLN A 47 -44.50 -32.46 -7.20
CA GLN A 47 -44.03 -33.80 -6.92
C GLN A 47 -43.67 -33.90 -5.44
N VAL A 48 -44.69 -33.94 -4.58
CA VAL A 48 -44.52 -34.48 -3.24
C VAL A 48 -44.16 -35.93 -3.39
N SER A 49 -42.99 -36.35 -2.97
CA SER A 49 -42.59 -37.76 -2.96
C SER A 49 -43.62 -38.50 -2.07
N MET A 50 -44.05 -39.66 -2.49
CA MET A 50 -44.97 -40.51 -1.71
C MET A 50 -44.39 -40.86 -0.33
N PHE A 51 -43.10 -40.63 -0.11
CA PHE A 51 -42.37 -40.70 1.16
C PHE A 51 -42.50 -39.46 2.01
N ASP A 52 -42.82 -38.29 1.43
CA ASP A 52 -43.01 -37.01 2.18
C ASP A 52 -44.41 -36.88 2.78
N LEU A 53 -45.38 -37.77 2.39
CA LEU A 53 -46.75 -37.81 2.95
C LEU A 53 -46.85 -38.46 4.35
N GLY A 54 -45.75 -39.00 4.86
CA GLY A 54 -45.68 -39.62 6.17
C GLY A 54 -45.09 -38.81 7.29
N ASN A 55 -44.58 -37.64 6.99
CA ASN A 55 -43.89 -36.81 7.96
C ASN A 55 -44.81 -35.73 8.52
N THR A 56 -44.94 -35.75 9.85
CA THR A 56 -45.74 -34.87 10.67
C THR A 56 -45.31 -33.41 10.59
N GLU A 57 -46.12 -32.49 11.15
CA GLU A 57 -45.93 -31.02 11.22
C GLU A 57 -44.55 -30.57 11.72
N GLU A 58 -43.73 -31.47 12.27
CA GLU A 58 -42.33 -31.22 12.66
C GLU A 58 -41.39 -31.02 11.45
N ASP A 59 -41.68 -31.60 10.27
CA ASP A 59 -40.83 -31.45 9.09
C ASP A 59 -41.04 -30.13 8.33
N GLN A 60 -42.13 -29.40 8.57
CA GLN A 60 -42.33 -28.05 8.04
C GLN A 60 -41.46 -27.01 8.77
N ASN A 61 -41.04 -27.30 10.00
CA ASN A 61 -40.07 -26.45 10.74
C ASN A 61 -38.62 -26.72 10.34
N ASN A 62 -38.30 -27.86 9.67
CA ASN A 62 -36.96 -28.19 9.19
C ASN A 62 -36.51 -27.36 7.99
N LEU A 63 -37.38 -26.55 7.39
CA LEU A 63 -37.00 -25.56 6.37
C LEU A 63 -36.05 -24.48 6.91
N ASN A 64 -36.02 -24.27 8.23
CA ASN A 64 -35.15 -23.32 8.88
C ASN A 64 -33.76 -23.89 9.25
N GLU A 65 -33.55 -25.20 9.04
CA GLU A 65 -32.28 -25.88 9.36
C GLU A 65 -31.72 -26.70 8.19
N VAL A 66 -31.62 -26.12 6.98
CA VAL A 66 -30.76 -26.71 6.00
C VAL A 66 -29.33 -26.46 6.46
N LYS A 67 -28.79 -27.39 7.25
CA LYS A 67 -27.40 -27.37 7.68
C LYS A 67 -26.50 -27.59 6.46
N TYR A 68 -25.95 -26.49 5.95
CA TYR A 68 -24.94 -26.56 4.92
C TYR A 68 -23.61 -26.93 5.56
N ASN A 69 -23.07 -28.07 5.17
CA ASN A 69 -21.74 -28.48 5.61
C ASN A 69 -20.70 -27.85 4.68
N TYR A 70 -20.35 -26.58 4.96
CA TYR A 70 -19.28 -25.88 4.23
C TYR A 70 -18.01 -25.85 5.09
N LYS A 71 -16.88 -25.85 4.41
CA LYS A 71 -15.57 -25.78 5.08
C LYS A 71 -15.32 -24.34 5.50
N GLU A 72 -15.15 -24.14 6.80
CA GLU A 72 -14.68 -22.85 7.31
C GLU A 72 -13.26 -22.58 6.82
N LEU A 73 -13.07 -21.42 6.22
CA LEU A 73 -11.78 -20.94 5.74
C LEU A 73 -11.32 -19.76 6.58
N PRO A 74 -10.01 -19.60 6.81
CA PRO A 74 -9.48 -18.41 7.44
C PRO A 74 -9.80 -17.20 6.56
N GLU A 75 -9.96 -16.02 7.18
CA GLU A 75 -10.22 -14.79 6.44
C GLU A 75 -9.05 -14.42 5.54
N MET A 76 -9.35 -13.77 4.43
CA MET A 76 -8.38 -13.23 3.50
C MET A 76 -7.53 -12.13 4.15
N SER A 77 -6.38 -11.83 3.56
CA SER A 77 -5.57 -10.71 4.02
C SER A 77 -6.35 -9.40 3.88
N GLU A 78 -6.09 -8.43 4.76
CA GLU A 78 -6.72 -7.10 4.72
C GLU A 78 -6.54 -6.44 3.34
N LYS A 79 -5.38 -6.62 2.71
CA LYS A 79 -5.11 -6.11 1.37
C LYS A 79 -6.07 -6.70 0.33
N GLU A 80 -6.32 -8.01 0.38
CA GLU A 80 -7.26 -8.68 -0.54
C GLU A 80 -8.70 -8.23 -0.31
N LEU A 81 -9.11 -8.06 0.96
CA LEU A 81 -10.44 -7.55 1.32
C LEU A 81 -10.67 -6.14 0.78
N LEU A 82 -9.72 -5.24 0.98
CA LEU A 82 -9.79 -3.87 0.49
C LEU A 82 -9.76 -3.80 -1.05
N SER A 83 -8.97 -4.66 -1.70
CA SER A 83 -8.94 -4.75 -3.16
C SER A 83 -10.29 -5.18 -3.74
N MET A 84 -10.96 -6.16 -3.12
CA MET A 84 -12.31 -6.58 -3.52
C MET A 84 -13.36 -5.47 -3.32
N GLU A 85 -13.30 -4.74 -2.21
CA GLU A 85 -14.20 -3.59 -1.99
C GLU A 85 -13.99 -2.52 -3.07
N LYS A 86 -12.74 -2.17 -3.37
CA LYS A 86 -12.39 -1.20 -4.42
C LYS A 86 -12.85 -1.66 -5.80
N GLU A 87 -12.68 -2.95 -6.13
CA GLU A 87 -13.15 -3.53 -7.39
C GLU A 87 -14.67 -3.42 -7.55
N MET A 88 -15.42 -3.72 -6.48
CA MET A 88 -16.88 -3.78 -6.54
C MET A 88 -17.57 -2.43 -6.36
N LEU A 89 -17.06 -1.58 -5.47
CA LEU A 89 -17.69 -0.32 -5.06
C LEU A 89 -16.99 0.93 -5.62
N GLY A 90 -15.75 0.78 -6.13
CA GLY A 90 -14.92 1.90 -6.55
C GLY A 90 -14.26 2.69 -5.41
N ILE A 91 -14.59 2.35 -4.15
CA ILE A 91 -14.07 2.98 -2.93
C ILE A 91 -13.69 1.92 -1.90
N TYR A 92 -12.87 2.30 -0.92
CA TYR A 92 -12.59 1.49 0.26
C TYR A 92 -13.64 1.82 1.35
N VAL A 93 -14.28 0.80 1.92
CA VAL A 93 -15.32 0.96 2.95
C VAL A 93 -14.77 0.60 4.33
N SER A 94 -14.05 -0.51 4.44
CA SER A 94 -13.55 -1.03 5.72
C SER A 94 -12.33 -0.27 6.26
N GLY A 95 -11.67 0.56 5.42
CA GLY A 95 -10.50 1.35 5.78
C GLY A 95 -9.62 1.65 4.57
N HIS A 96 -8.78 2.67 4.68
CA HIS A 96 -7.87 3.01 3.59
C HIS A 96 -6.54 2.26 3.75
N PRO A 97 -5.97 1.64 2.69
CA PRO A 97 -4.71 0.90 2.78
C PRO A 97 -3.54 1.72 3.35
N LEU A 98 -3.58 3.05 3.18
CA LEU A 98 -2.56 3.97 3.69
C LEU A 98 -2.76 4.40 5.15
N GLU A 99 -3.88 4.04 5.79
CA GLU A 99 -4.19 4.53 7.15
C GLU A 99 -3.12 4.10 8.17
N LYS A 100 -2.64 2.87 8.08
CA LYS A 100 -1.60 2.33 8.97
C LYS A 100 -0.25 3.06 8.86
N ILE A 101 0.02 3.65 7.70
CA ILE A 101 1.29 4.36 7.41
C ILE A 101 1.10 5.87 7.28
N LYS A 102 -0.09 6.40 7.62
CA LYS A 102 -0.45 7.82 7.53
C LYS A 102 0.58 8.75 8.14
N ASN A 103 1.00 8.49 9.37
CA ASN A 103 1.98 9.33 10.06
C ASN A 103 3.34 9.35 9.34
N GLN A 104 3.74 8.23 8.72
CA GLN A 104 4.98 8.14 7.95
C GLN A 104 4.85 8.90 6.63
N ILE A 105 3.69 8.82 5.96
CA ILE A 105 3.40 9.61 4.76
C ILE A 105 3.49 11.10 5.08
N ILE A 106 2.76 11.58 6.08
CA ILE A 106 2.75 13.00 6.47
C ILE A 106 4.16 13.50 6.82
N ALA A 107 4.98 12.70 7.49
CA ALA A 107 6.35 13.06 7.84
C ALA A 107 7.32 13.11 6.65
N THR A 108 6.99 12.45 5.54
CA THR A 108 7.88 12.31 4.37
C THR A 108 7.44 13.12 3.16
N THR A 109 6.19 13.56 3.12
CA THR A 109 5.60 14.32 2.01
C THR A 109 5.43 15.80 2.38
N ASN A 110 5.38 16.66 1.36
CA ASN A 110 5.15 18.10 1.54
C ASN A 110 3.97 18.61 0.71
N ILE A 111 3.29 17.73 -0.02
CA ILE A 111 2.06 18.03 -0.77
C ILE A 111 1.13 16.81 -0.71
N SER A 112 -0.18 17.07 -0.83
CA SER A 112 -1.25 16.09 -0.95
C SER A 112 -2.13 16.37 -2.17
N SER A 113 -2.94 15.39 -2.57
CA SER A 113 -3.92 15.53 -3.65
C SER A 113 -4.98 16.60 -3.34
N ALA A 114 -5.36 16.77 -2.06
CA ALA A 114 -6.26 17.84 -1.64
C ALA A 114 -5.67 19.22 -1.93
N GLN A 115 -4.40 19.43 -1.59
CA GLN A 115 -3.72 20.69 -1.85
C GLN A 115 -3.55 20.96 -3.36
N MET A 116 -3.37 19.92 -4.18
CA MET A 116 -3.35 20.07 -5.64
C MET A 116 -4.70 20.54 -6.19
N LYS A 117 -5.82 20.01 -5.65
CA LYS A 117 -7.16 20.48 -6.00
C LYS A 117 -7.43 21.93 -5.57
N GLU A 118 -6.95 22.31 -4.37
CA GLU A 118 -7.03 23.71 -3.90
C GLU A 118 -6.30 24.66 -4.87
N ILE A 119 -5.15 24.26 -5.44
CA ILE A 119 -4.44 25.03 -6.45
C ILE A 119 -5.30 25.21 -7.70
N ASP A 120 -5.94 24.13 -8.18
CA ASP A 120 -6.81 24.18 -9.36
C ASP A 120 -8.03 25.06 -9.13
N GLU A 121 -8.65 24.98 -7.96
CA GLU A 121 -9.79 25.82 -7.59
C GLU A 121 -9.39 27.30 -7.53
N ILE A 122 -8.24 27.63 -6.95
CA ILE A 122 -7.74 29.01 -6.89
C ILE A 122 -7.43 29.56 -8.27
N ASN A 123 -6.86 28.74 -9.17
CA ASN A 123 -6.51 29.15 -10.54
C ASN A 123 -7.74 29.27 -11.45
N SER A 124 -8.85 28.62 -11.13
CA SER A 124 -10.11 28.70 -11.90
C SER A 124 -10.97 29.94 -11.57
N ILE A 125 -10.66 30.66 -10.50
CA ILE A 125 -11.38 31.86 -10.07
C ILE A 125 -10.89 33.05 -10.92
N SER A 126 -11.82 33.70 -11.65
CA SER A 126 -11.56 34.87 -12.49
C SER A 126 -10.99 36.04 -11.64
N GLU A 127 -10.15 36.87 -12.30
CA GLU A 127 -9.44 38.00 -11.65
C GLU A 127 -10.39 39.06 -11.03
N ASP A 128 -11.67 39.09 -11.43
CA ASP A 128 -12.66 40.03 -10.92
C ASP A 128 -13.10 39.78 -9.45
N GLU A 129 -12.74 38.63 -8.85
CA GLU A 129 -13.08 38.28 -7.47
C GLU A 129 -11.89 38.44 -6.48
N GLU A 130 -10.81 39.07 -6.86
CA GLU A 130 -9.51 39.11 -6.12
C GLU A 130 -9.47 39.85 -4.78
N ASN A 131 -10.58 40.23 -4.18
CA ASN A 131 -10.59 41.12 -2.99
C ASN A 131 -10.46 40.42 -1.62
N SER A 132 -9.65 39.37 -1.45
CA SER A 132 -9.32 38.89 -0.10
C SER A 132 -7.82 38.60 0.07
N ASP A 133 -7.18 39.33 1.02
CA ASP A 133 -5.76 39.18 1.43
C ASP A 133 -5.38 37.71 1.81
N ILE A 134 -6.35 36.89 2.14
CA ILE A 134 -6.17 35.50 2.51
C ILE A 134 -5.85 34.65 1.26
N ARG A 135 -6.53 34.90 0.14
CA ARG A 135 -6.37 34.16 -1.13
C ARG A 135 -5.02 34.44 -1.79
N VAL A 136 -4.52 35.68 -1.68
CA VAL A 136 -3.19 36.05 -2.20
C VAL A 136 -2.06 35.31 -1.47
N LYS A 137 -2.22 35.05 -0.16
CA LYS A 137 -1.25 34.23 0.61
C LYS A 137 -1.29 32.75 0.26
N GLU A 138 -2.46 32.21 -0.13
CA GLU A 138 -2.63 30.82 -0.53
C GLU A 138 -2.11 30.57 -1.95
N ARG A 139 -2.32 31.52 -2.90
CA ARG A 139 -1.72 31.47 -4.27
C ARG A 139 -0.19 31.36 -4.21
N ASN A 140 0.46 32.00 -3.24
CA ASN A 140 1.92 31.99 -3.11
C ASN A 140 2.48 30.73 -2.42
N ARG A 141 1.64 29.81 -1.99
CA ARG A 141 2.08 28.61 -1.26
C ARG A 141 2.68 27.56 -2.19
N PHE A 142 2.15 27.43 -3.42
CA PHE A 142 2.64 26.49 -4.41
C PHE A 142 2.75 27.18 -5.75
N VAL A 143 3.92 27.08 -6.39
CA VAL A 143 4.23 27.70 -7.70
C VAL A 143 4.62 26.64 -8.70
N ASP A 144 4.42 26.95 -9.99
CA ASP A 144 4.88 26.09 -11.08
C ASP A 144 6.39 25.81 -10.98
N GLY A 145 6.78 24.57 -11.23
CA GLY A 145 8.17 24.12 -11.10
C GLY A 145 8.65 23.85 -9.68
N GLN A 146 7.85 24.10 -8.63
CA GLN A 146 8.21 23.83 -7.25
C GLN A 146 8.50 22.35 -7.01
N GLU A 147 9.58 22.07 -6.26
CA GLU A 147 9.91 20.69 -5.86
C GLU A 147 8.94 20.19 -4.79
N VAL A 148 8.33 19.05 -5.08
CA VAL A 148 7.31 18.43 -4.24
C VAL A 148 7.58 16.95 -4.06
N LYS A 149 7.04 16.44 -2.96
CA LYS A 149 7.10 15.02 -2.60
C LYS A 149 5.72 14.56 -2.18
N ILE A 150 5.19 13.57 -2.91
CA ILE A 150 3.90 12.96 -2.65
C ILE A 150 4.07 11.45 -2.47
N ALA A 151 3.18 10.83 -1.69
CA ALA A 151 3.14 9.37 -1.53
C ALA A 151 1.70 8.88 -1.62
N GLY A 152 1.51 7.70 -2.18
CA GLY A 152 0.19 7.12 -2.37
C GLY A 152 0.25 5.75 -3.04
N ILE A 153 -0.93 5.24 -3.39
CA ILE A 153 -1.13 3.99 -4.11
C ILE A 153 -1.29 4.30 -5.59
N ILE A 154 -0.60 3.55 -6.44
CA ILE A 154 -0.81 3.62 -7.89
C ILE A 154 -2.13 2.94 -8.22
N THR A 155 -3.11 3.70 -8.72
CA THR A 155 -4.42 3.17 -9.15
C THR A 155 -4.51 2.95 -10.65
N SER A 156 -3.66 3.62 -11.45
CA SER A 156 -3.63 3.44 -12.91
C SER A 156 -2.27 3.81 -13.48
N VAL A 157 -1.83 3.05 -14.49
CA VAL A 157 -0.59 3.33 -15.25
C VAL A 157 -0.90 3.31 -16.74
N LYS A 158 -0.92 4.48 -17.39
CA LYS A 158 -1.16 4.63 -18.82
C LYS A 158 0.12 4.99 -19.55
N LYS A 159 0.67 4.03 -20.31
CA LYS A 159 1.88 4.22 -21.12
C LYS A 159 1.53 4.93 -22.43
N LYS A 160 2.34 5.89 -22.84
CA LYS A 160 2.25 6.59 -24.12
C LYS A 160 3.64 6.75 -24.73
N TYR A 161 3.67 6.94 -26.05
CA TYR A 161 4.88 7.31 -26.76
C TYR A 161 4.79 8.77 -27.21
N THR A 162 5.86 9.52 -26.98
CA THR A 162 5.98 10.89 -27.47
C THR A 162 6.17 10.91 -28.99
N LYS A 163 6.05 12.09 -29.63
CA LYS A 163 6.30 12.29 -31.07
C LYS A 163 7.73 11.81 -31.47
N ASN A 164 8.67 11.82 -30.54
CA ASN A 164 10.05 11.38 -30.76
C ASN A 164 10.26 9.88 -30.41
N ASN A 165 9.18 9.10 -30.36
CA ASN A 165 9.16 7.68 -30.04
C ASN A 165 9.78 7.32 -28.68
N LYS A 166 9.79 8.25 -27.73
CA LYS A 166 10.21 8.05 -26.36
C LYS A 166 9.04 7.63 -25.49
N ILE A 167 9.25 6.63 -24.62
CA ILE A 167 8.23 6.15 -23.71
C ILE A 167 7.99 7.17 -22.60
N MET A 168 6.73 7.35 -22.22
CA MET A 168 6.30 8.09 -21.03
C MET A 168 5.10 7.41 -20.40
N ALA A 169 4.84 7.69 -19.14
CA ALA A 169 3.65 7.18 -18.45
C ALA A 169 2.90 8.33 -17.76
N PHE A 170 1.58 8.19 -17.73
CA PHE A 170 0.68 8.93 -16.86
C PHE A 170 0.25 7.97 -15.75
N ILE A 171 0.47 8.36 -14.51
CA ILE A 171 0.12 7.58 -13.34
C ILE A 171 -0.97 8.32 -12.59
N THR A 172 -2.02 7.62 -12.21
CA THR A 172 -2.96 8.11 -11.19
C THR A 172 -2.49 7.58 -9.85
N LEU A 173 -2.14 8.49 -8.95
CA LEU A 173 -1.72 8.19 -7.58
C LEU A 173 -2.87 8.58 -6.63
N GLU A 174 -3.31 7.66 -5.79
CA GLU A 174 -4.33 7.90 -4.76
C GLU A 174 -3.65 8.02 -3.39
N ASP A 175 -3.85 9.14 -2.72
CA ASP A 175 -3.41 9.36 -1.34
C ASP A 175 -4.62 9.27 -0.37
N LEU A 176 -4.46 9.71 0.87
CA LEU A 176 -5.53 9.69 1.88
C LEU A 176 -6.67 10.68 1.60
N TYR A 177 -6.50 11.59 0.67
CA TYR A 177 -7.40 12.72 0.45
C TYR A 177 -8.03 12.71 -0.95
N GLY A 178 -7.46 11.94 -1.88
CA GLY A 178 -7.96 11.82 -3.23
C GLY A 178 -6.90 11.33 -4.21
N SER A 179 -7.04 11.70 -5.48
CA SER A 179 -6.13 11.29 -6.55
C SER A 179 -5.39 12.46 -7.17
N ALA A 180 -4.15 12.20 -7.58
CA ALA A 180 -3.25 13.12 -8.26
C ALA A 180 -2.73 12.49 -9.56
N GLU A 181 -2.58 13.28 -10.62
CA GLU A 181 -1.99 12.83 -11.87
C GLU A 181 -0.49 13.11 -11.90
N ILE A 182 0.30 12.07 -12.20
CA ILE A 182 1.75 12.12 -12.24
C ILE A 182 2.24 11.83 -13.66
N ILE A 183 3.11 12.69 -14.17
CA ILE A 183 3.75 12.52 -15.48
C ILE A 183 5.14 11.95 -15.27
N VAL A 184 5.42 10.83 -15.94
CA VAL A 184 6.72 10.13 -15.85
C VAL A 184 7.35 10.08 -17.21
N PHE A 185 8.41 10.85 -17.41
CA PHE A 185 9.19 10.83 -18.66
C PHE A 185 10.15 9.64 -18.71
N GLU A 186 10.64 9.33 -19.92
CA GLU A 186 11.47 8.17 -20.23
C GLU A 186 12.60 7.91 -19.25
N PRO A 187 13.47 8.87 -18.84
CA PRO A 187 14.60 8.57 -17.95
C PRO A 187 14.14 8.05 -16.57
N THR A 188 13.04 8.62 -16.06
CA THR A 188 12.44 8.21 -14.78
C THR A 188 11.67 6.90 -14.95
N TYR A 189 10.95 6.75 -16.06
CA TYR A 189 10.20 5.54 -16.37
C TYR A 189 11.09 4.30 -16.44
N LEU A 190 12.21 4.37 -17.14
CA LEU A 190 13.16 3.24 -17.28
C LEU A 190 13.73 2.79 -15.94
N LYS A 191 13.96 3.73 -15.01
CA LYS A 191 14.44 3.41 -13.64
C LYS A 191 13.37 2.79 -12.76
N ALA A 192 12.13 3.20 -12.95
CA ALA A 192 11.02 2.85 -12.06
C ALA A 192 10.06 1.81 -12.64
N GLN A 193 10.29 1.29 -13.86
CA GLN A 193 9.33 0.44 -14.58
C GLN A 193 8.83 -0.78 -13.78
N ASN A 194 9.69 -1.35 -12.92
CA ASN A 194 9.32 -2.51 -12.07
C ASN A 194 8.49 -2.10 -10.85
N ILE A 195 8.48 -0.80 -10.51
CA ILE A 195 7.75 -0.23 -9.38
C ILE A 195 6.39 0.29 -9.82
N LEU A 196 6.26 0.66 -11.11
CA LEU A 196 5.06 1.22 -11.71
C LEU A 196 4.01 0.14 -11.99
N VAL A 197 3.48 -0.44 -10.91
CA VAL A 197 2.44 -1.47 -10.92
C VAL A 197 1.26 -0.96 -10.10
N GLU A 198 0.04 -1.23 -10.56
CA GLU A 198 -1.19 -0.89 -9.82
C GLU A 198 -1.18 -1.55 -8.44
N GLU A 199 -1.81 -0.89 -7.47
CA GLU A 199 -1.82 -1.23 -6.03
C GLU A 199 -0.46 -1.12 -5.30
N ASN A 200 0.60 -0.70 -5.98
CA ASN A 200 1.87 -0.46 -5.32
C ASN A 200 1.88 0.90 -4.58
N ILE A 201 2.41 0.91 -3.36
CA ILE A 201 2.56 2.14 -2.57
C ILE A 201 3.93 2.75 -2.87
N VAL A 202 3.92 3.97 -3.37
CA VAL A 202 5.13 4.66 -3.81
C VAL A 202 5.27 6.05 -3.18
N ILE A 203 6.50 6.51 -3.11
CA ILE A 203 6.85 7.91 -2.85
C ILE A 203 7.49 8.49 -4.11
N ILE A 204 7.04 9.67 -4.51
CA ILE A 204 7.41 10.34 -5.73
C ILE A 204 8.00 11.70 -5.39
N ASP A 205 9.25 11.90 -5.76
CA ASP A 205 9.91 13.20 -5.77
C ASP A 205 9.75 13.80 -7.18
N GLY A 206 9.24 15.01 -7.29
CA GLY A 206 8.96 15.64 -8.57
C GLY A 206 8.84 17.15 -8.49
N ARG A 207 8.27 17.73 -9.54
CA ARG A 207 7.96 19.15 -9.63
C ARG A 207 6.51 19.35 -9.98
N LEU A 208 5.88 20.33 -9.38
CA LEU A 208 4.56 20.77 -9.76
C LEU A 208 4.56 21.28 -11.20
N SER A 209 3.51 20.96 -11.94
CA SER A 209 3.18 21.55 -13.24
C SER A 209 1.80 22.16 -13.12
N VAL A 210 1.77 23.46 -12.96
CA VAL A 210 0.56 24.27 -12.81
C VAL A 210 0.33 25.02 -14.11
N ARG A 211 -0.83 24.79 -14.75
CA ARG A 211 -1.21 25.46 -16.01
C ARG A 211 -2.62 26.01 -15.87
N GLU A 212 -2.90 27.14 -16.52
CA GLU A 212 -4.20 27.81 -16.44
C GLU A 212 -5.34 26.96 -17.02
N ASP A 213 -5.09 26.17 -18.06
CA ASP A 213 -6.11 25.39 -18.79
C ASP A 213 -6.07 23.87 -18.49
N ASP A 214 -5.27 23.39 -17.50
CA ASP A 214 -5.11 21.96 -17.21
C ASP A 214 -4.99 21.76 -15.69
N ALA A 215 -5.51 20.63 -15.21
CA ALA A 215 -5.38 20.27 -13.79
C ALA A 215 -3.91 20.20 -13.37
N THR A 216 -3.63 20.60 -12.14
CA THR A 216 -2.28 20.54 -11.56
C THR A 216 -1.75 19.10 -11.54
N LYS A 217 -0.55 18.91 -12.06
CA LYS A 217 0.11 17.60 -12.18
C LYS A 217 1.49 17.64 -11.54
N ILE A 218 2.05 16.48 -11.27
CA ILE A 218 3.44 16.36 -10.82
C ILE A 218 4.25 15.70 -11.92
N VAL A 219 5.35 16.33 -12.32
CA VAL A 219 6.36 15.73 -13.18
C VAL A 219 7.35 15.00 -12.31
N ALA A 220 7.33 13.66 -12.35
CA ALA A 220 8.19 12.82 -11.53
C ALA A 220 9.64 12.90 -11.95
N ARG A 221 10.53 13.04 -10.98
CA ARG A 221 11.99 12.97 -11.12
C ARG A 221 12.53 11.66 -10.58
N GLU A 222 12.00 11.20 -9.46
CA GLU A 222 12.37 9.93 -8.84
C GLU A 222 11.11 9.26 -8.26
N ILE A 223 11.02 7.93 -8.41
CA ILE A 223 9.93 7.12 -7.88
C ILE A 223 10.56 5.96 -7.13
N ARG A 224 10.10 5.73 -5.89
CA ARG A 224 10.59 4.65 -5.02
C ARG A 224 9.40 3.97 -4.35
N ASN A 225 9.52 2.69 -3.99
CA ASN A 225 8.51 2.06 -3.14
C ASN A 225 8.46 2.76 -1.78
N PHE A 226 7.26 2.97 -1.27
CA PHE A 226 7.08 3.50 0.08
C PHE A 226 7.55 2.46 1.10
N GLY A 227 8.32 2.89 2.09
CA GLY A 227 8.91 1.97 3.07
C GLY A 227 10.26 1.36 2.65
N GLU A 228 10.68 1.50 1.39
CA GLU A 228 12.06 1.19 0.96
C GLU A 228 13.10 2.22 1.42
N ASN A 229 12.74 3.16 2.27
CA ASN A 229 13.71 3.89 3.10
C ASN A 229 14.32 2.95 4.17
N LYS A 230 14.62 1.70 3.76
CA LYS A 230 15.48 0.85 4.56
C LYS A 230 16.80 1.59 4.71
N PRO A 231 17.31 1.73 5.91
CA PRO A 231 18.60 2.36 6.12
C PRO A 231 19.59 1.60 5.25
N LYS A 232 20.30 2.33 4.39
CA LYS A 232 21.28 1.73 3.48
C LYS A 232 22.50 1.19 4.24
N MET A 233 22.56 1.40 5.54
CA MET A 233 23.67 1.01 6.40
C MET A 233 23.21 0.79 7.85
N LEU A 234 23.64 -0.31 8.44
CA LEU A 234 23.58 -0.57 9.87
C LEU A 234 24.94 -0.19 10.46
N ILE A 235 24.96 0.79 11.36
CA ILE A 235 26.15 1.24 12.07
C ILE A 235 26.13 0.63 13.47
N LEU A 236 27.15 -0.15 13.78
CA LEU A 236 27.34 -0.83 15.05
C LEU A 236 28.49 -0.15 15.80
N ASN A 237 28.16 0.60 16.86
CA ASN A 237 29.16 1.26 17.69
C ASN A 237 29.74 0.25 18.68
N ILE A 238 31.03 -0.07 18.51
CA ILE A 238 31.74 -1.03 19.36
C ILE A 238 32.84 -0.38 20.21
N THR A 239 32.80 0.93 20.38
CA THR A 239 33.84 1.67 21.11
C THR A 239 34.01 1.15 22.54
N ASN A 240 32.93 0.85 23.24
CA ASN A 240 32.92 0.41 24.63
C ASN A 240 32.48 -1.05 24.81
N THR A 241 32.56 -1.88 23.78
CA THR A 241 32.14 -3.28 23.82
C THR A 241 33.29 -4.22 24.25
N SER A 242 32.94 -5.30 24.99
CA SER A 242 33.91 -6.30 25.37
C SER A 242 34.37 -7.16 24.18
N GLU A 243 35.53 -7.84 24.31
CA GLU A 243 36.02 -8.74 23.26
C GLU A 243 35.08 -9.91 23.01
N GLU A 244 34.32 -10.37 24.03
CA GLU A 244 33.30 -11.39 23.86
C GLU A 244 32.12 -10.89 23.00
N GLN A 245 31.65 -9.68 23.26
CA GLN A 245 30.59 -9.03 22.44
C GLN A 245 31.06 -8.82 21.00
N LYS A 246 32.29 -8.38 20.79
CA LYS A 246 32.89 -8.24 19.45
C LYS A 246 32.97 -9.57 18.71
N ALA A 247 33.31 -10.67 19.41
CA ALA A 247 33.35 -11.99 18.81
C ALA A 247 31.95 -12.47 18.39
N LYS A 248 30.95 -12.30 19.26
CA LYS A 248 29.53 -12.60 18.96
C LYS A 248 29.04 -11.79 17.77
N LEU A 249 29.37 -10.49 17.74
CA LEU A 249 29.00 -9.58 16.64
C LEU A 249 29.58 -10.02 15.29
N ARG A 250 30.86 -10.37 15.24
CA ARG A 250 31.52 -10.91 14.03
C ARG A 250 30.83 -12.19 13.56
N GLY A 251 30.47 -13.08 14.49
CA GLY A 251 29.75 -14.30 14.21
C GLY A 251 28.36 -14.02 13.60
N ALA A 252 27.62 -13.09 14.20
CA ALA A 252 26.30 -12.69 13.71
C ALA A 252 26.37 -12.06 12.31
N ILE A 253 27.28 -11.12 12.06
CA ILE A 253 27.46 -10.51 10.74
C ILE A 253 27.79 -11.58 9.67
N LYS A 254 28.67 -12.53 10.01
CA LYS A 254 29.04 -13.62 9.09
C LYS A 254 27.86 -14.58 8.84
N PHE A 255 27.06 -14.85 9.85
CA PHE A 255 25.91 -15.76 9.78
C PHE A 255 24.78 -15.18 8.91
N PHE A 256 24.50 -13.87 9.06
CA PHE A 256 23.43 -13.18 8.31
C PHE A 256 23.89 -12.63 6.95
N ASN A 257 25.14 -12.84 6.57
CA ASN A 257 25.64 -12.51 5.23
C ASN A 257 25.16 -13.57 4.24
N GLY A 258 24.43 -13.20 3.20
CA GLY A 258 23.86 -14.09 2.18
C GLY A 258 23.73 -13.43 0.81
N GLU A 259 23.17 -14.16 -0.14
CA GLU A 259 23.00 -13.68 -1.54
C GLU A 259 21.98 -12.53 -1.67
N GLN A 260 21.05 -12.39 -0.72
CA GLN A 260 19.98 -11.39 -0.75
C GLN A 260 20.23 -10.24 0.24
N ASN A 261 21.47 -9.82 0.43
CA ASN A 261 21.81 -8.72 1.32
C ASN A 261 21.08 -7.43 0.93
N ASN A 262 20.43 -6.79 1.90
CA ASN A 262 19.65 -5.57 1.67
C ASN A 262 20.24 -4.33 2.36
N ILE A 263 21.25 -4.49 3.23
CA ILE A 263 21.87 -3.41 3.98
C ILE A 263 23.37 -3.63 4.15
N SER A 264 24.14 -2.55 4.00
CA SER A 264 25.57 -2.55 4.35
C SER A 264 25.75 -2.42 5.85
N VAL A 265 26.77 -3.08 6.41
CA VAL A 265 27.11 -2.99 7.84
C VAL A 265 28.43 -2.27 7.99
N ALA A 266 28.45 -1.29 8.88
CA ALA A 266 29.67 -0.57 9.26
C ALA A 266 29.86 -0.64 10.78
N ILE A 267 31.11 -0.74 11.20
CA ILE A 267 31.51 -0.71 12.60
C ILE A 267 32.11 0.65 12.92
N LYS A 268 31.62 1.27 14.00
CA LYS A 268 32.15 2.51 14.54
C LYS A 268 33.03 2.22 15.76
N ILE A 269 34.27 2.76 15.76
CA ILE A 269 35.23 2.69 16.88
C ILE A 269 35.73 4.10 17.12
N GLY A 270 35.28 4.77 18.20
CA GLY A 270 35.53 6.19 18.39
C GLY A 270 34.96 7.03 17.25
N GLU A 271 35.80 7.75 16.52
CA GLU A 271 35.40 8.51 15.34
C GLU A 271 35.53 7.73 14.01
N ASP A 272 36.26 6.60 14.03
CA ASP A 272 36.48 5.80 12.83
C ASP A 272 35.26 4.95 12.48
N LEU A 273 34.89 4.96 11.18
CA LEU A 273 33.82 4.13 10.62
C LEU A 273 34.41 3.19 9.54
N LYS A 274 34.29 1.90 9.76
CA LYS A 274 34.81 0.85 8.84
C LYS A 274 33.68 -0.04 8.34
N SER A 275 33.57 -0.20 7.02
CA SER A 275 32.66 -1.18 6.43
C SER A 275 33.10 -2.59 6.75
N CYS A 276 32.17 -3.46 7.17
CA CYS A 276 32.45 -4.85 7.52
C CYS A 276 31.59 -5.87 6.76
N GLY A 277 30.92 -5.45 5.69
CA GLY A 277 30.12 -6.33 4.84
C GLY A 277 28.70 -5.85 4.62
N ALA A 278 27.85 -6.79 4.26
CA ALA A 278 26.42 -6.56 4.06
C ALA A 278 25.65 -7.76 4.63
N ILE A 279 24.39 -7.53 5.05
CA ILE A 279 23.51 -8.56 5.61
C ILE A 279 22.10 -8.41 5.06
N TYR A 280 21.30 -9.44 5.19
CA TYR A 280 19.85 -9.33 5.06
C TYR A 280 19.27 -8.93 6.42
N LEU A 281 18.86 -7.65 6.55
CA LEU A 281 18.35 -7.11 7.80
C LEU A 281 16.82 -7.21 7.87
N THR A 282 16.32 -7.84 8.92
CA THR A 282 14.92 -7.80 9.38
C THR A 282 14.85 -7.22 10.78
N ASP A 283 13.66 -6.90 11.27
CA ASP A 283 13.47 -6.40 12.64
C ASP A 283 13.92 -7.42 13.69
N GLU A 284 13.78 -8.73 13.40
CA GLU A 284 14.25 -9.81 14.27
C GLU A 284 15.78 -9.86 14.31
N ILE A 285 16.43 -9.72 13.17
CA ILE A 285 17.89 -9.71 13.07
C ILE A 285 18.47 -8.44 13.73
N LEU A 286 17.78 -7.29 13.59
CA LEU A 286 18.17 -6.08 14.29
C LEU A 286 18.17 -6.29 15.81
N LYS A 287 17.16 -6.94 16.37
CA LYS A 287 17.11 -7.28 17.80
C LYS A 287 18.29 -8.13 18.25
N VAL A 288 18.75 -9.08 17.44
CA VAL A 288 19.95 -9.86 17.75
C VAL A 288 21.18 -8.98 17.94
N PHE A 289 21.36 -7.96 17.09
CA PHE A 289 22.46 -6.99 17.27
C PHE A 289 22.25 -6.09 18.48
N GLU A 290 21.01 -5.64 18.73
CA GLU A 290 20.65 -4.85 19.91
C GLU A 290 20.91 -5.64 21.23
N ASP A 291 20.62 -6.92 21.25
CA ASP A 291 20.88 -7.81 22.40
C ASP A 291 22.37 -8.02 22.67
N ILE A 292 23.22 -7.97 21.62
CA ILE A 292 24.66 -8.14 21.77
C ILE A 292 25.35 -6.88 22.29
N ILE A 293 25.02 -5.71 21.75
CA ILE A 293 25.76 -4.46 22.03
C ILE A 293 24.93 -3.34 22.64
N GLY A 294 23.63 -3.54 22.85
CA GLY A 294 22.69 -2.54 23.33
C GLY A 294 22.05 -1.73 22.19
N LYS A 295 20.80 -1.36 22.36
CA LYS A 295 20.01 -0.61 21.37
C LYS A 295 20.60 0.75 21.03
N GLU A 296 21.20 1.41 22.02
CA GLU A 296 21.86 2.73 21.88
C GLU A 296 23.12 2.67 21.02
N ASN A 297 23.68 1.47 20.77
CA ASN A 297 24.86 1.25 19.95
C ASN A 297 24.53 0.77 18.53
N CYS A 298 23.25 0.53 18.23
CA CYS A 298 22.77 0.14 16.91
C CYS A 298 22.10 1.36 16.24
N HIS A 299 22.73 1.91 15.21
CA HIS A 299 22.22 3.04 14.47
C HIS A 299 21.93 2.67 13.02
N GLN A 300 20.77 3.07 12.54
CA GLN A 300 20.43 2.93 11.13
C GLN A 300 20.65 4.26 10.42
N GLY A 301 21.52 4.28 9.41
CA GLY A 301 21.93 5.49 8.70
C GLY A 301 21.83 5.39 7.18
N ARG A 302 21.90 6.54 6.52
CA ARG A 302 22.02 6.61 5.05
C ARG A 302 23.50 6.41 4.67
N SER A 303 23.76 5.77 3.53
CA SER A 303 25.05 5.35 2.94
C SER A 303 26.32 6.11 3.40
N LEU A 304 27.47 5.43 3.48
CA LEU A 304 28.81 5.96 3.78
C LEU A 304 29.19 7.27 3.03
N VAL A 305 28.65 7.47 1.83
CA VAL A 305 28.91 8.70 1.04
C VAL A 305 28.39 9.97 1.71
N THR A 306 27.36 9.87 2.57
CA THR A 306 26.80 11.03 3.27
C THR A 306 27.57 11.38 4.56
N ILE A 307 28.32 10.43 5.12
CA ILE A 307 29.06 10.63 6.38
C ILE A 307 30.41 11.28 6.12
N PHE A 308 31.03 11.04 4.96
CA PHE A 308 32.28 11.74 4.57
C PHE A 308 32.12 13.24 4.34
N TYR A 309 30.89 13.73 4.10
CA TYR A 309 30.62 15.18 3.91
C TYR A 309 30.23 15.92 5.21
N ILE A 310 30.05 15.20 6.32
CA ILE A 310 29.70 15.83 7.62
C ILE A 310 30.93 15.95 8.55
N ILE A 311 32.08 15.36 8.17
CA ILE A 311 33.31 15.34 9.00
C ILE A 311 34.42 16.20 8.38
N VAL A 312 34.12 17.04 7.36
CA VAL A 312 35.11 18.05 6.88
C VAL A 312 34.63 19.44 7.26
#